data_f3de0802d191ba79bfa9e96708ccb942
#
_entry.id   f3de0802d191ba79bfa9e96708ccb942
#
_cell.length_a   1.000
_cell.length_b   1.000
_cell.length_c   1.000
_cell.angle_alpha   90.00
_cell.angle_beta   90.00
_cell.angle_gamma   90.00
#
_symmetry.space_group_name_H-M   'P 1'
#
loop_
_entity.id
_entity.type
_entity.pdbx_description
1 polymer ?
#
loop_
_entity_poly.entity_id
_entity_poly.type
_entity_poly.pdbx_seq_one_letter_code
_entity_poly.pdbx_strand_id
1 'polypeptide(L)'
;MIIISVDQATINTALSVWVDGKLTTYEKITADKTIKDYRRSLQMVDLIMDRVNKYKPDMIILEDAYSSGNIKTFGMLSCLRGMTMERFTEEGFQFDIVAPVTWKSFAKIKGKRPEQKRQSIALAEKIFGIDLKINDNKKDDDIADSINIGCWAVNKYEGINLYK
;
A
#
# COMPACT_ATOMS: atom_id res chain seq x y z
N MET A 1 -8.86 -13.48 -9.75
CA MET A 1 -7.66 -13.37 -8.89
C MET A 1 -7.91 -12.37 -7.78
N ILE A 2 -7.51 -12.67 -6.55
CA ILE A 2 -7.57 -11.73 -5.42
C ILE A 2 -6.18 -11.13 -5.19
N ILE A 3 -6.06 -9.81 -5.28
CA ILE A 3 -4.82 -9.08 -5.03
C ILE A 3 -5.01 -8.15 -3.84
N ILE A 4 -4.04 -8.11 -2.93
CA ILE A 4 -3.93 -7.07 -1.90
C ILE A 4 -2.72 -6.21 -2.21
N SER A 5 -2.88 -4.90 -2.26
CA SER A 5 -1.77 -3.95 -2.36
C SER A 5 -1.63 -3.15 -1.07
N VAL A 6 -0.40 -2.96 -0.63
CA VAL A 6 -0.09 -2.41 0.70
C VAL A 6 0.94 -1.29 0.58
N ASP A 7 0.55 -0.10 1.00
CA ASP A 7 1.45 1.03 1.29
C ASP A 7 1.82 0.97 2.77
N GLN A 8 3.00 0.40 3.05
CA GLN A 8 3.46 0.09 4.41
C GLN A 8 4.01 1.31 5.16
N ALA A 9 3.52 1.50 6.39
CA ALA A 9 4.13 2.41 7.35
C ALA A 9 4.00 1.87 8.78
N THR A 10 4.87 2.34 9.68
CA THR A 10 4.95 1.80 11.05
C THR A 10 3.79 2.21 11.97
N ILE A 11 2.99 3.20 11.56
CA ILE A 11 1.84 3.68 12.33
C ILE A 11 0.54 3.50 11.55
N ASN A 12 0.49 4.02 10.33
CA ASN A 12 -0.69 3.95 9.47
C ASN A 12 -0.29 3.25 8.17
N THR A 13 -0.75 2.04 7.97
CA THR A 13 -0.61 1.29 6.73
C THR A 13 -1.92 1.33 5.97
N ALA A 14 -1.89 1.66 4.69
CA ALA A 14 -3.06 1.58 3.84
C ALA A 14 -3.00 0.32 2.98
N LEU A 15 -4.17 -0.27 2.74
CA LEU A 15 -4.29 -1.41 1.83
C LEU A 15 -5.54 -1.30 0.96
N SER A 16 -5.47 -1.89 -0.22
CA SER A 16 -6.61 -2.08 -1.10
C SER A 16 -6.73 -3.52 -1.56
N VAL A 17 -7.97 -3.98 -1.72
CA VAL A 17 -8.31 -5.37 -2.10
C VAL A 17 -8.98 -5.37 -3.46
N TRP A 18 -8.50 -6.22 -4.33
CA TRP A 18 -8.92 -6.34 -5.72
C TRP A 18 -9.41 -7.76 -5.99
N VAL A 19 -10.52 -7.89 -6.68
CA VAL A 19 -11.06 -9.18 -7.13
C VAL A 19 -11.32 -9.08 -8.64
N ASP A 20 -10.64 -9.91 -9.41
CA ASP A 20 -10.78 -9.98 -10.86
C ASP A 20 -10.70 -8.57 -11.52
N GLY A 21 -9.63 -7.85 -11.19
CA GLY A 21 -9.35 -6.50 -11.69
C GLY A 21 -10.23 -5.38 -11.16
N LYS A 22 -11.13 -5.64 -10.21
CA LYS A 22 -12.03 -4.64 -9.63
C LYS A 22 -11.64 -4.29 -8.21
N LEU A 23 -11.56 -2.99 -7.90
CA LEU A 23 -11.39 -2.51 -6.53
C LEU A 23 -12.63 -2.88 -5.71
N THR A 24 -12.44 -3.73 -4.70
CA THR A 24 -13.53 -4.23 -3.85
C THR A 24 -13.64 -3.45 -2.55
N THR A 25 -12.51 -3.18 -1.91
CA THR A 25 -12.45 -2.39 -0.68
C THR A 25 -11.06 -1.82 -0.48
N TYR A 26 -10.98 -0.83 0.38
CA TYR A 26 -9.73 -0.25 0.85
C TYR A 26 -9.88 0.19 2.30
N GLU A 27 -8.80 0.14 3.05
CA GLU A 27 -8.81 0.58 4.45
C GLU A 27 -7.42 1.10 4.88
N LYS A 28 -7.42 1.90 5.94
CA LYS A 28 -6.22 2.27 6.68
C LYS A 28 -6.25 1.59 8.04
N ILE A 29 -5.20 0.84 8.32
CA ILE A 29 -4.97 0.20 9.61
C ILE A 29 -3.97 1.04 10.41
N THR A 30 -4.21 1.17 11.71
CA THR A 30 -3.39 2.01 12.58
C THR A 30 -2.86 1.18 13.75
N ALA A 31 -1.55 1.14 13.91
CA ALA A 31 -0.91 0.57 15.10
C ALA A 31 -1.01 1.52 16.30
N ASP A 32 -0.96 0.96 17.49
CA ASP A 32 -0.98 1.73 18.73
C ASP A 32 0.27 2.63 18.83
N LYS A 33 0.04 3.94 18.87
CA LYS A 33 1.11 4.95 18.93
C LYS A 33 1.89 4.94 20.25
N THR A 34 1.33 4.33 21.31
CA THR A 34 2.01 4.20 22.61
C THR A 34 3.10 3.13 22.56
N ILE A 35 2.97 2.14 21.68
CA ILE A 35 3.99 1.14 21.42
C ILE A 35 5.12 1.76 20.60
N LYS A 36 6.36 1.53 21.00
CA LYS A 36 7.55 2.13 20.37
C LYS A 36 8.43 1.06 19.74
N ASP A 37 9.34 1.53 18.89
CA ASP A 37 10.39 0.74 18.25
C ASP A 37 9.85 -0.43 17.41
N TYR A 38 10.62 -1.50 17.29
CA TYR A 38 10.27 -2.70 16.53
C TYR A 38 8.99 -3.40 16.99
N ARG A 39 8.61 -3.22 18.26
CA ARG A 39 7.35 -3.79 18.81
C ARG A 39 6.12 -3.24 18.10
N ARG A 40 6.14 -1.96 17.70
CA ARG A 40 5.07 -1.39 16.88
C ARG A 40 5.09 -1.97 15.45
N SER A 41 6.27 -2.26 14.92
CA SER A 41 6.37 -2.96 13.63
C SER A 41 5.79 -4.37 13.72
N LEU A 42 6.06 -5.13 14.77
CA LEU A 42 5.43 -6.43 15.00
C LEU A 42 3.90 -6.33 15.07
N GLN A 43 3.36 -5.37 15.82
CA GLN A 43 1.91 -5.16 15.86
C GLN A 43 1.35 -4.82 14.48
N MET A 44 2.06 -3.99 13.69
CA MET A 44 1.61 -3.67 12.33
C MET A 44 1.63 -4.91 11.42
N VAL A 45 2.63 -5.79 11.56
CA VAL A 45 2.66 -7.07 10.85
C VAL A 45 1.43 -7.91 11.18
N ASP A 46 1.10 -8.06 12.48
CA ASP A 46 -0.09 -8.81 12.90
C ASP A 46 -1.38 -8.22 12.31
N LEU A 47 -1.52 -6.89 12.32
CA LEU A 47 -2.66 -6.18 11.72
C LEU A 47 -2.76 -6.38 10.21
N ILE A 48 -1.63 -6.44 9.50
CA ILE A 48 -1.59 -6.78 8.06
C ILE A 48 -2.00 -8.23 7.86
N MET A 49 -1.45 -9.14 8.66
CA MET A 49 -1.77 -10.58 8.56
C MET A 49 -3.23 -10.88 8.82
N ASP A 50 -3.88 -10.17 9.76
CA ASP A 50 -5.33 -10.28 9.98
C ASP A 50 -6.12 -10.02 8.67
N ARG A 51 -5.69 -9.03 7.87
CA ARG A 51 -6.33 -8.71 6.58
C ARG A 51 -6.01 -9.74 5.51
N VAL A 52 -4.76 -10.14 5.43
CA VAL A 52 -4.31 -11.18 4.50
C VAL A 52 -5.06 -12.49 4.78
N ASN A 53 -5.17 -12.90 6.03
CA ASN A 53 -5.91 -14.10 6.43
C ASN A 53 -7.42 -14.00 6.22
N LYS A 54 -7.99 -12.80 6.34
CA LYS A 54 -9.41 -12.54 6.04
C LYS A 54 -9.73 -12.69 4.56
N TYR A 55 -8.89 -12.13 3.69
CA TYR A 55 -9.17 -12.09 2.25
C TYR A 55 -8.54 -13.23 1.47
N LYS A 56 -7.52 -13.91 2.02
CA LYS A 56 -6.77 -15.01 1.39
C LYS A 56 -6.38 -14.71 -0.06
N PRO A 57 -5.55 -13.68 -0.28
CA PRO A 57 -5.20 -13.24 -1.62
C PRO A 57 -4.35 -14.27 -2.35
N ASP A 58 -4.49 -14.30 -3.67
CA ASP A 58 -3.60 -15.05 -4.57
C ASP A 58 -2.24 -14.35 -4.71
N MET A 59 -2.22 -13.02 -4.53
CA MET A 59 -1.01 -12.19 -4.65
C MET A 59 -1.08 -11.00 -3.70
N ILE A 60 0.04 -10.71 -3.02
CA ILE A 60 0.20 -9.51 -2.18
C ILE A 60 1.28 -8.63 -2.80
N ILE A 61 1.02 -7.33 -2.90
CA ILE A 61 2.00 -6.35 -3.39
C ILE A 61 2.36 -5.40 -2.25
N LEU A 62 3.64 -5.39 -1.89
CA LEU A 62 4.19 -4.45 -0.92
C LEU A 62 4.92 -3.31 -1.63
N GLU A 63 4.68 -2.07 -1.21
CA GLU A 63 5.56 -0.98 -1.61
C GLU A 63 6.92 -1.15 -0.96
N ASP A 64 7.99 -0.95 -1.74
CA ASP A 64 9.35 -1.01 -1.22
C ASP A 64 9.67 0.17 -0.30
N ALA A 65 10.45 -0.10 0.74
CA ALA A 65 10.94 0.95 1.62
C ALA A 65 11.90 1.90 0.86
N TYR A 66 11.57 3.18 0.85
CA TYR A 66 12.37 4.20 0.17
C TYR A 66 13.03 5.15 1.17
N SER A 67 14.33 5.42 0.97
CA SER A 67 15.06 6.39 1.78
C SER A 67 14.76 7.82 1.32
N SER A 68 14.05 8.57 2.14
CA SER A 68 13.81 10.01 1.94
C SER A 68 14.84 10.91 2.66
N GLY A 69 16.03 10.36 2.98
CA GLY A 69 17.09 11.07 3.70
C GLY A 69 17.09 10.88 5.23
N ASN A 70 16.04 10.29 5.82
CA ASN A 70 16.02 9.95 7.23
C ASN A 70 16.35 8.45 7.43
N ILE A 71 17.61 8.17 7.75
CA ILE A 71 18.15 6.81 7.93
C ILE A 71 17.37 6.03 9.01
N LYS A 72 16.97 6.69 10.11
CA LYS A 72 16.20 6.04 11.19
C LYS A 72 14.82 5.59 10.69
N THR A 73 14.11 6.44 9.98
CA THR A 73 12.81 6.09 9.38
C THR A 73 12.96 4.98 8.35
N PHE A 74 13.96 5.07 7.49
CA PHE A 74 14.25 4.03 6.50
C PHE A 74 14.58 2.68 7.15
N GLY A 75 15.39 2.68 8.22
CA GLY A 75 15.70 1.47 8.98
C GLY A 75 14.46 0.81 9.58
N MET A 76 13.54 1.61 10.16
CA MET A 76 12.28 1.10 10.70
C MET A 76 11.34 0.54 9.64
N LEU A 77 11.24 1.20 8.48
CA LEU A 77 10.44 0.70 7.35
C LEU A 77 11.02 -0.58 6.75
N SER A 78 12.35 -0.66 6.63
CA SER A 78 13.04 -1.87 6.17
C SER A 78 12.85 -3.04 7.12
N CYS A 79 12.88 -2.77 8.43
CA CYS A 79 12.60 -3.77 9.47
C CYS A 79 11.15 -4.28 9.35
N LEU A 80 10.17 -3.38 9.29
CA LEU A 80 8.76 -3.73 9.10
C LEU A 80 8.56 -4.59 7.84
N ARG A 81 9.14 -4.17 6.70
CA ARG A 81 9.07 -4.92 5.46
C ARG A 81 9.65 -6.33 5.60
N GLY A 82 10.84 -6.45 6.20
CA GLY A 82 11.47 -7.76 6.41
C GLY A 82 10.63 -8.70 7.25
N MET A 83 10.06 -8.22 8.36
CA MET A 83 9.14 -8.98 9.22
C MET A 83 7.85 -9.40 8.48
N THR A 84 7.30 -8.50 7.65
CA THR A 84 6.08 -8.79 6.86
C THR A 84 6.35 -9.87 5.81
N MET A 85 7.49 -9.77 5.10
CA MET A 85 7.90 -10.76 4.10
C MET A 85 8.14 -12.13 4.72
N GLU A 86 8.77 -12.17 5.88
CA GLU A 86 9.01 -13.39 6.63
C GLU A 86 7.69 -14.09 6.96
N ARG A 87 6.71 -13.36 7.53
CA ARG A 87 5.38 -13.89 7.85
C ARG A 87 4.63 -14.39 6.61
N PHE A 88 4.68 -13.67 5.49
CA PHE A 88 4.08 -14.15 4.24
C PHE A 88 4.72 -15.44 3.75
N THR A 89 6.04 -15.55 3.86
CA THR A 89 6.78 -16.75 3.47
C THR A 89 6.43 -17.95 4.36
N GLU A 90 6.39 -17.76 5.68
CA GLU A 90 6.03 -18.82 6.64
C GLU A 90 4.60 -19.34 6.43
N GLU A 91 3.65 -18.43 6.15
CA GLU A 91 2.24 -18.80 5.93
C GLU A 91 1.94 -19.19 4.46
N GLY A 92 2.96 -19.19 3.58
CA GLY A 92 2.85 -19.68 2.20
C GLY A 92 2.15 -18.73 1.23
N PHE A 93 2.03 -17.44 1.57
CA PHE A 93 1.44 -16.43 0.68
C PHE A 93 2.41 -16.03 -0.43
N GLN A 94 1.87 -15.86 -1.64
CA GLN A 94 2.62 -15.29 -2.75
C GLN A 94 2.65 -13.76 -2.62
N PHE A 95 3.83 -13.17 -2.75
CA PHE A 95 3.96 -11.71 -2.71
C PHE A 95 5.04 -11.20 -3.67
N ASP A 96 4.94 -9.93 -4.01
CA ASP A 96 5.94 -9.19 -4.78
C ASP A 96 6.16 -7.81 -4.16
N ILE A 97 7.30 -7.19 -4.48
CA ILE A 97 7.68 -5.88 -3.97
C ILE A 97 7.75 -4.91 -5.16
N VAL A 98 7.13 -3.75 -5.02
CA VAL A 98 7.17 -2.71 -6.03
C VAL A 98 7.86 -1.46 -5.53
N ALA A 99 8.88 -0.99 -6.24
CA ALA A 99 9.50 0.29 -5.94
C ALA A 99 8.52 1.45 -6.24
N PRO A 100 8.50 2.51 -5.39
CA PRO A 100 7.65 3.69 -5.62
C PRO A 100 7.79 4.29 -7.02
N VAL A 101 9.00 4.33 -7.57
CA VAL A 101 9.24 4.85 -8.91
C VAL A 101 8.55 4.02 -10.00
N THR A 102 8.40 2.73 -9.81
CA THR A 102 7.81 1.82 -10.80
C THR A 102 6.32 2.06 -10.97
N TRP A 103 5.54 1.99 -9.89
CA TRP A 103 4.09 2.19 -9.97
C TRP A 103 3.73 3.65 -10.25
N LYS A 104 4.50 4.63 -9.72
CA LYS A 104 4.31 6.05 -10.04
C LYS A 104 4.56 6.36 -11.51
N SER A 105 5.59 5.75 -12.10
CA SER A 105 5.84 5.87 -13.54
C SER A 105 4.70 5.28 -14.36
N PHE A 106 4.18 4.13 -14.00
CA PHE A 106 3.02 3.50 -14.63
C PHE A 106 1.77 4.39 -14.52
N ALA A 107 1.51 4.97 -13.35
CA ALA A 107 0.41 5.89 -13.09
C ALA A 107 0.64 7.32 -13.68
N LYS A 108 1.80 7.57 -14.30
CA LYS A 108 2.23 8.87 -14.84
C LYS A 108 2.29 9.99 -13.78
N ILE A 109 2.49 9.63 -12.52
CA ILE A 109 2.65 10.56 -11.40
C ILE A 109 4.08 11.12 -11.43
N LYS A 110 4.21 12.47 -11.44
CA LYS A 110 5.48 13.18 -11.61
C LYS A 110 5.59 14.37 -10.65
N GLY A 111 6.79 14.95 -10.58
CA GLY A 111 7.05 16.17 -9.82
C GLY A 111 7.54 15.90 -8.39
N LYS A 112 7.47 16.93 -7.53
CA LYS A 112 7.89 16.88 -6.13
C LYS A 112 6.84 16.15 -5.26
N ARG A 113 7.25 15.67 -4.09
CA ARG A 113 6.40 14.88 -3.19
C ARG A 113 4.99 15.46 -2.93
N PRO A 114 4.81 16.77 -2.63
CA PRO A 114 3.44 17.31 -2.43
C PRO A 114 2.56 17.23 -3.68
N GLU A 115 3.18 17.38 -4.86
CA GLU A 115 2.50 17.28 -6.15
C GLU A 115 2.12 15.84 -6.48
N GLN A 116 3.05 14.90 -6.25
CA GLN A 116 2.78 13.46 -6.40
C GLN A 116 1.59 13.00 -5.55
N LYS A 117 1.50 13.46 -4.29
CA LYS A 117 0.37 13.15 -3.41
C LYS A 117 -0.96 13.65 -3.99
N ARG A 118 -1.00 14.90 -4.47
CA ARG A 118 -2.22 15.43 -5.11
C ARG A 118 -2.62 14.65 -6.37
N GLN A 119 -1.64 14.27 -7.19
CA GLN A 119 -1.88 13.48 -8.39
C GLN A 119 -2.38 12.08 -8.06
N SER A 120 -1.80 11.42 -7.06
CA SER A 120 -2.21 10.09 -6.59
C SER A 120 -3.68 10.09 -6.15
N ILE A 121 -4.05 11.05 -5.30
CA ILE A 121 -5.43 11.23 -4.83
C ILE A 121 -6.38 11.48 -6.00
N ALA A 122 -6.08 12.49 -6.84
CA ALA A 122 -6.95 12.87 -7.96
C ALA A 122 -7.16 11.70 -8.95
N LEU A 123 -6.13 10.87 -9.14
CA LEU A 123 -6.19 9.71 -10.03
C LEU A 123 -7.09 8.62 -9.46
N ALA A 124 -6.93 8.26 -8.18
CA ALA A 124 -7.78 7.27 -7.52
C ALA A 124 -9.25 7.70 -7.48
N GLU A 125 -9.53 8.97 -7.10
CA GLU A 125 -10.88 9.52 -7.07
C GLU A 125 -11.52 9.52 -8.45
N LYS A 126 -10.79 9.94 -9.49
CA LYS A 126 -11.28 9.99 -10.86
C LYS A 126 -11.65 8.61 -11.43
N ILE A 127 -10.81 7.61 -11.19
CA ILE A 127 -10.99 6.27 -11.79
C ILE A 127 -12.13 5.51 -11.09
N PHE A 128 -12.21 5.61 -9.77
CA PHE A 128 -13.13 4.79 -8.98
C PHE A 128 -14.37 5.53 -8.50
N GLY A 129 -14.48 6.84 -8.76
CA GLY A 129 -15.63 7.64 -8.30
C GLY A 129 -15.75 7.72 -6.77
N ILE A 130 -14.63 7.63 -6.06
CA ILE A 130 -14.56 7.66 -4.60
C ILE A 130 -14.15 9.04 -4.10
N ASP A 131 -14.48 9.36 -2.86
CA ASP A 131 -14.01 10.56 -2.17
C ASP A 131 -13.06 10.12 -1.02
N LEU A 132 -11.79 10.51 -1.13
CA LEU A 132 -10.76 10.19 -0.14
C LEU A 132 -10.62 11.28 0.95
N LYS A 133 -11.68 12.05 1.16
CA LYS A 133 -11.71 13.14 2.13
C LYS A 133 -11.63 12.60 3.57
N ILE A 134 -10.63 13.06 4.34
CA ILE A 134 -10.55 12.84 5.78
C ILE A 134 -11.29 13.96 6.53
N ASN A 135 -11.10 15.22 6.07
CA ASN A 135 -11.75 16.44 6.55
C ASN A 135 -11.67 17.52 5.46
N ASP A 136 -12.22 18.72 5.70
CA ASP A 136 -12.31 19.78 4.70
C ASP A 136 -10.99 20.21 4.06
N ASN A 137 -9.88 19.99 4.77
CA ASN A 137 -8.53 20.41 4.34
C ASN A 137 -7.59 19.25 4.00
N LYS A 138 -8.01 17.99 4.17
CA LYS A 138 -7.11 16.84 4.03
C LYS A 138 -7.80 15.65 3.40
N LYS A 139 -7.12 15.07 2.41
CA LYS A 139 -7.46 13.78 1.79
C LYS A 139 -6.42 12.71 2.14
N ASP A 140 -6.81 11.46 2.02
CA ASP A 140 -5.98 10.32 2.38
C ASP A 140 -5.06 9.89 1.23
N ASP A 141 -3.82 10.35 1.28
CA ASP A 141 -2.81 10.00 0.29
C ASP A 141 -2.31 8.55 0.44
N ASP A 142 -2.28 8.00 1.64
CA ASP A 142 -1.84 6.62 1.85
C ASP A 142 -2.83 5.63 1.22
N ILE A 143 -4.15 5.86 1.38
CA ILE A 143 -5.16 5.06 0.68
C ILE A 143 -5.05 5.22 -0.83
N ALA A 144 -4.87 6.46 -1.33
CA ALA A 144 -4.69 6.69 -2.76
C ALA A 144 -3.47 5.93 -3.31
N ASP A 145 -2.35 5.95 -2.60
CA ASP A 145 -1.13 5.25 -3.00
C ASP A 145 -1.37 3.74 -3.01
N SER A 146 -2.02 3.16 -1.99
CA SER A 146 -2.37 1.72 -1.98
C SER A 146 -3.26 1.33 -3.17
N ILE A 147 -4.25 2.15 -3.55
CA ILE A 147 -5.10 1.93 -4.71
C ILE A 147 -4.29 1.97 -6.01
N ASN A 148 -3.42 2.97 -6.18
CA ASN A 148 -2.60 3.10 -7.39
C ASN A 148 -1.55 1.98 -7.51
N ILE A 149 -0.99 1.48 -6.41
CA ILE A 149 -0.18 0.25 -6.36
C ILE A 149 -1.01 -0.95 -6.86
N GLY A 150 -2.25 -1.05 -6.41
CA GLY A 150 -3.18 -2.09 -6.87
C GLY A 150 -3.50 -2.01 -8.36
N CYS A 151 -3.70 -0.80 -8.92
CA CYS A 151 -3.87 -0.62 -10.37
C CYS A 151 -2.65 -1.13 -11.16
N TRP A 152 -1.45 -0.87 -10.67
CA TRP A 152 -0.22 -1.41 -11.25
C TRP A 152 -0.19 -2.94 -11.18
N ALA A 153 -0.57 -3.52 -10.03
CA ALA A 153 -0.60 -4.95 -9.83
C ALA A 153 -1.63 -5.65 -10.75
N VAL A 154 -2.83 -5.12 -10.84
CA VAL A 154 -3.87 -5.62 -11.75
C VAL A 154 -3.39 -5.59 -13.21
N ASN A 155 -2.69 -4.54 -13.61
CA ASN A 155 -2.09 -4.52 -14.95
C ASN A 155 -1.01 -5.59 -15.13
N LYS A 156 -0.14 -5.75 -14.14
CA LYS A 156 0.98 -6.72 -14.21
C LYS A 156 0.49 -8.17 -14.23
N TYR A 157 -0.48 -8.52 -13.40
CA TYR A 157 -0.88 -9.91 -13.18
C TYR A 157 -2.15 -10.33 -13.93
N GLU A 158 -3.01 -9.39 -14.30
CA GLU A 158 -4.26 -9.65 -15.03
C GLU A 158 -4.32 -9.00 -16.42
N GLY A 159 -3.32 -8.20 -16.77
CA GLY A 159 -3.26 -7.53 -18.10
C GLY A 159 -4.25 -6.37 -18.27
N ILE A 160 -4.92 -5.93 -17.20
CA ILE A 160 -5.95 -4.90 -17.23
C ILE A 160 -5.35 -3.53 -16.90
N ASN A 161 -5.36 -2.61 -17.85
CA ASN A 161 -4.90 -1.23 -17.61
C ASN A 161 -6.07 -0.31 -17.26
N LEU A 162 -6.17 0.06 -16.01
CA LEU A 162 -7.24 0.91 -15.46
C LEU A 162 -7.02 2.43 -15.69
N TYR A 163 -5.86 2.82 -16.23
CA TYR A 163 -5.51 4.22 -16.53
C TYR A 163 -5.75 4.63 -18.01
N LYS A 164 -6.45 3.80 -18.76
CA LYS A 164 -6.80 4.08 -20.16
C LYS A 164 -7.99 5.03 -20.30
#